data_03442e763af55c0655f7953f3aa11f58
#
_entry.id   03442e763af55c0655f7953f3aa11f58
#
_cell.length_a   1.000
_cell.length_b   1.000
_cell.length_c   1.000
_cell.angle_alpha   90.00
_cell.angle_beta   90.00
_cell.angle_gamma   90.00
#
_symmetry.space_group_name_H-M   'P 1'
#
loop_
_entity.id
_entity.type
_entity.pdbx_description
1 polymer ?
#
loop_
_entity_poly.entity_id
_entity_poly.type
_entity_poly.pdbx_seq_one_letter_code
_entity_poly.pdbx_strand_id
1 'polypeptide(L)'
;MNSSSNKQLQIGRLHLSEFHSRNLLDIRKFRVPISPGKRSPLSLPALSFSWPLGFPFRPDPKLPRTDRSLRFLVSRCVSEKLSDPFEQGPGPNDASAPGQVAKQKDTSILKILKESNSLLPHVVLASTLLALVYPPSFTWFTTRYYAPALGFLMFAVGVNSRENDFLEAFKRPAAIFAGYVGQFVMKPLLGYFFGAISVTLLGLPPSIGAGIMLVSCVSGAQLSNYATFLTDPLMAPLSIIMTSLSTATAVFITPMLSLMLIGKRLPVDVKGMMSSIMQIVVAPIAAGLLLNRFFPVICGAIRPFLPPLSVLVTALCVGAPLALNIESVLSPFGVTILFVVIAFHLSAFIAGYVFTGLVFHKATDVKALQRTLSYETGMQSSLLALALANRFFQDPLVGVPPAISTVIMSLMGFSLVLLWTKGKQ
;
A
#
# COMPACT_ATOMS: atom_id res chain seq x y z
N MET A 1 -39.74 -49.56 17.69
CA MET A 1 -38.66 -48.95 16.91
C MET A 1 -38.09 -47.80 17.68
N ASN A 2 -37.34 -48.07 18.73
CA ASN A 2 -36.65 -47.10 19.60
C ASN A 2 -35.57 -47.87 20.36
N SER A 3 -34.40 -48.07 19.77
CA SER A 3 -33.29 -48.73 20.47
C SER A 3 -31.88 -48.45 19.87
N SER A 4 -31.74 -47.46 19.00
CA SER A 4 -30.43 -47.20 18.35
C SER A 4 -29.84 -45.81 18.65
N SER A 5 -30.56 -44.93 19.35
CA SER A 5 -30.09 -43.55 19.58
C SER A 5 -29.38 -43.32 20.93
N ASN A 6 -29.38 -44.28 21.82
CA ASN A 6 -28.82 -44.13 23.17
C ASN A 6 -27.42 -44.75 23.37
N LYS A 7 -26.83 -45.38 22.35
CA LYS A 7 -25.46 -45.93 22.44
C LYS A 7 -24.35 -44.99 21.97
N GLN A 8 -24.66 -43.95 21.24
CA GLN A 8 -23.64 -42.98 20.82
C GLN A 8 -23.35 -41.87 21.82
N LEU A 9 -24.24 -41.64 22.80
CA LEU A 9 -24.05 -40.62 23.85
C LEU A 9 -23.29 -41.12 25.10
N GLN A 10 -23.06 -42.44 25.23
CA GLN A 10 -22.26 -42.99 26.31
C GLN A 10 -20.78 -43.19 26.00
N ILE A 11 -20.40 -43.26 24.74
CA ILE A 11 -18.99 -43.42 24.31
C ILE A 11 -18.25 -42.07 24.34
N GLY A 12 -18.94 -40.93 24.25
CA GLY A 12 -18.38 -39.60 24.32
C GLY A 12 -18.02 -39.10 25.74
N ARG A 13 -18.49 -39.78 26.80
CA ARG A 13 -18.25 -39.38 28.19
C ARG A 13 -17.14 -40.13 28.91
N LEU A 14 -16.61 -41.20 28.32
CA LEU A 14 -15.52 -42.00 28.90
C LEU A 14 -14.13 -41.60 28.42
N HIS A 15 -14.01 -40.76 27.40
CA HIS A 15 -12.71 -40.27 26.89
C HIS A 15 -12.26 -38.89 27.43
N LEU A 16 -13.08 -38.25 28.27
CA LEU A 16 -12.78 -36.93 28.86
C LEU A 16 -12.31 -36.97 30.30
N SER A 17 -12.31 -38.14 30.94
CA SER A 17 -11.88 -38.30 32.34
C SER A 17 -10.47 -38.86 32.54
N GLU A 18 -9.81 -39.32 31.47
CA GLU A 18 -8.41 -39.87 31.56
C GLU A 18 -7.32 -38.88 31.18
N PHE A 19 -7.65 -37.66 30.71
CA PHE A 19 -6.63 -36.67 30.32
C PHE A 19 -6.28 -35.63 31.39
N HIS A 20 -6.87 -35.76 32.61
CA HIS A 20 -6.65 -34.77 33.71
C HIS A 20 -5.84 -35.27 34.89
N SER A 21 -5.17 -36.44 34.78
CA SER A 21 -4.49 -37.03 35.95
C SER A 21 -3.00 -37.38 35.77
N ARG A 22 -2.30 -36.86 34.72
CA ARG A 22 -0.87 -37.16 34.52
C ARG A 22 0.01 -35.95 34.22
N ASN A 23 -0.14 -34.84 34.93
CA ASN A 23 0.89 -33.77 34.88
C ASN A 23 0.89 -32.90 36.15
N LEU A 24 1.01 -33.56 37.31
CA LEU A 24 1.23 -32.88 38.60
C LEU A 24 2.21 -33.69 39.46
N LEU A 25 3.47 -33.79 39.06
CA LEU A 25 4.61 -34.23 39.86
C LEU A 25 5.88 -34.15 38.99
N ASP A 26 6.55 -32.98 38.96
CA ASP A 26 8.00 -32.85 38.91
C ASP A 26 8.43 -31.37 38.79
N ILE A 27 8.22 -30.60 39.85
CA ILE A 27 8.92 -29.33 40.06
C ILE A 27 9.45 -29.34 41.52
N ARG A 28 10.48 -30.13 41.75
CA ARG A 28 11.40 -29.96 42.91
C ARG A 28 12.70 -30.68 42.59
N LYS A 29 13.71 -29.90 42.10
CA LYS A 29 15.15 -30.12 42.29
C LYS A 29 15.94 -29.40 41.19
N PHE A 30 16.23 -28.12 41.42
CA PHE A 30 17.50 -27.52 41.03
C PHE A 30 17.74 -26.33 41.97
N ARG A 31 18.44 -26.61 43.07
CA ARG A 31 19.12 -25.59 43.87
C ARG A 31 20.52 -25.46 43.31
N VAL A 32 20.88 -24.28 42.81
CA VAL A 32 22.26 -23.87 42.55
C VAL A 32 22.76 -23.07 43.74
N PRO A 33 23.95 -23.36 44.32
CA PRO A 33 24.47 -22.65 45.47
C PRO A 33 25.04 -21.29 45.07
N ILE A 34 24.65 -20.26 45.81
CA ILE A 34 25.19 -18.90 45.71
C ILE A 34 26.41 -18.83 46.66
N SER A 35 27.60 -18.59 46.06
CA SER A 35 28.82 -18.23 46.77
C SER A 35 29.01 -16.72 46.75
N PRO A 36 29.36 -16.04 47.85
CA PRO A 36 29.55 -14.58 47.88
C PRO A 36 31.00 -14.21 47.52
N GLY A 37 31.20 -13.62 46.34
CA GLY A 37 32.48 -13.10 45.83
C GLY A 37 32.45 -11.61 45.57
N LYS A 38 33.12 -10.88 46.38
CA LYS A 38 33.74 -9.54 46.32
C LYS A 38 33.39 -8.61 45.10
N ARG A 39 32.80 -7.48 45.47
CA ARG A 39 32.66 -6.29 44.64
C ARG A 39 34.02 -5.63 44.36
N SER A 40 34.35 -5.37 43.09
CA SER A 40 35.27 -4.34 42.66
C SER A 40 34.62 -3.55 41.50
N PRO A 41 34.76 -2.21 41.47
CA PRO A 41 34.08 -1.38 40.51
C PRO A 41 34.89 -1.33 39.20
N LEU A 42 34.31 -1.85 38.11
CA LEU A 42 34.84 -1.65 36.77
C LEU A 42 34.20 -0.39 36.18
N SER A 43 35.03 0.62 36.04
CA SER A 43 34.78 1.85 35.33
C SER A 43 34.57 1.55 33.82
N LEU A 44 33.41 1.92 33.29
CA LEU A 44 33.12 1.97 31.86
C LEU A 44 33.82 3.21 31.26
N PRO A 45 34.54 3.09 30.14
CA PRO A 45 35.01 4.26 29.42
C PRO A 45 33.84 4.91 28.66
N ALA A 46 33.60 6.17 28.95
CA ALA A 46 32.72 7.04 28.20
C ALA A 46 33.30 7.26 26.79
N LEU A 47 32.69 6.69 25.78
CA LEU A 47 32.97 7.07 24.38
C LEU A 47 32.20 8.38 24.10
N SER A 48 32.90 9.47 24.28
CA SER A 48 32.49 10.79 23.78
C SER A 48 32.69 10.82 22.27
N PHE A 49 31.61 10.77 21.52
CA PHE A 49 31.61 11.02 20.09
C PHE A 49 31.39 12.52 19.88
N SER A 50 32.49 13.26 19.73
CA SER A 50 32.48 14.69 19.35
C SER A 50 32.44 14.78 17.82
N TRP A 51 31.38 15.36 17.29
CA TRP A 51 31.30 15.78 15.87
C TRP A 51 32.06 17.11 15.73
N PRO A 52 32.97 17.25 14.77
CA PRO A 52 33.58 18.54 14.48
C PRO A 52 32.62 19.37 13.60
N LEU A 53 31.96 20.35 14.22
CA LEU A 53 31.36 21.49 13.54
C LEU A 53 32.50 22.52 13.30
N GLY A 54 32.81 22.73 12.05
CA GLY A 54 33.76 23.80 11.71
C GLY A 54 34.06 23.87 10.22
N PHE A 55 33.18 24.47 9.43
CA PHE A 55 33.51 25.03 8.13
C PHE A 55 33.38 26.55 8.22
N PRO A 56 34.47 27.32 7.96
CA PRO A 56 34.42 28.78 7.94
C PRO A 56 33.81 29.25 6.63
N PHE A 57 32.70 29.95 6.73
CA PHE A 57 32.14 30.75 5.65
C PHE A 57 33.03 31.97 5.41
N ARG A 58 33.67 32.03 4.25
CA ARG A 58 34.29 33.24 3.72
C ARG A 58 33.35 33.82 2.67
N PRO A 59 32.92 35.05 2.74
CA PRO A 59 32.16 35.69 1.68
C PRO A 59 33.13 36.32 0.67
N ASP A 60 33.09 35.83 -0.58
CA ASP A 60 33.70 36.53 -1.71
C ASP A 60 32.62 37.34 -2.44
N PRO A 61 32.93 38.62 -2.73
CA PRO A 61 32.02 39.48 -3.43
C PRO A 61 32.29 39.46 -4.94
N LYS A 62 31.20 39.55 -5.75
CA LYS A 62 31.16 39.85 -7.19
C LYS A 62 31.05 38.64 -8.12
N LEU A 63 29.80 38.33 -8.47
CA LEU A 63 29.46 37.80 -9.81
C LEU A 63 28.26 38.56 -10.35
N PRO A 64 28.24 38.85 -11.68
CA PRO A 64 27.27 39.73 -12.30
C PRO A 64 25.95 39.03 -12.54
N ARG A 65 24.86 39.80 -12.50
CA ARG A 65 23.54 39.47 -12.96
C ARG A 65 23.59 39.02 -14.42
N THR A 66 23.24 37.76 -14.68
CA THR A 66 22.68 37.33 -15.97
C THR A 66 21.43 36.52 -15.69
N ASP A 67 20.35 37.23 -15.75
CA ASP A 67 18.97 36.79 -15.91
C ASP A 67 18.84 36.15 -17.29
N ARG A 68 17.98 35.12 -17.44
CA ARG A 68 17.49 34.54 -18.71
C ARG A 68 18.03 33.20 -19.23
N SER A 69 18.39 32.20 -18.45
CA SER A 69 18.58 30.87 -19.06
C SER A 69 17.95 29.66 -18.36
N LEU A 70 17.21 29.84 -17.26
CA LEU A 70 16.58 28.73 -16.52
C LEU A 70 15.11 28.48 -16.89
N ARG A 71 14.54 29.28 -17.82
CA ARG A 71 13.16 29.01 -18.32
C ARG A 71 13.12 28.10 -19.56
N PHE A 72 14.23 27.67 -20.11
CA PHE A 72 14.26 26.92 -21.37
C PHE A 72 14.37 25.41 -21.20
N LEU A 73 14.68 24.87 -20.03
CA LEU A 73 14.85 23.42 -19.83
C LEU A 73 13.58 22.70 -19.30
N VAL A 74 12.64 23.43 -18.74
CA VAL A 74 11.36 22.83 -18.25
C VAL A 74 10.34 22.71 -19.38
N SER A 75 10.52 23.44 -20.49
CA SER A 75 9.60 23.41 -21.63
C SER A 75 9.86 22.26 -22.62
N ARG A 76 10.99 21.55 -22.50
CA ARG A 76 11.38 20.55 -23.54
C ARG A 76 10.83 19.14 -23.29
N CYS A 77 10.25 18.86 -22.13
CA CYS A 77 9.62 17.56 -21.85
C CYS A 77 8.09 17.51 -22.08
N VAL A 78 7.46 18.64 -22.37
CA VAL A 78 6.00 18.72 -22.62
C VAL A 78 5.68 19.11 -24.07
N SER A 79 6.66 19.59 -24.85
CA SER A 79 6.43 20.18 -26.18
C SER A 79 6.98 19.36 -27.34
N GLU A 80 7.06 18.03 -27.20
CA GLU A 80 7.35 17.19 -28.38
C GLU A 80 6.08 16.62 -29.02
N LYS A 81 5.05 17.47 -29.08
CA LYS A 81 3.87 17.26 -29.94
C LYS A 81 3.22 18.61 -30.23
N LEU A 82 3.78 19.38 -31.08
CA LEU A 82 3.10 20.27 -32.06
C LEU A 82 4.16 21.07 -32.81
N SER A 83 4.58 20.59 -33.93
CA SER A 83 5.11 21.40 -35.02
C SER A 83 4.53 20.85 -36.34
N ASP A 84 3.50 21.52 -36.77
CA ASP A 84 3.04 21.38 -38.16
C ASP A 84 4.13 21.89 -39.08
N PRO A 85 4.45 21.18 -40.16
CA PRO A 85 5.27 21.74 -41.22
C PRO A 85 4.38 22.57 -42.19
N PHE A 86 4.82 23.76 -42.39
CA PHE A 86 4.51 24.78 -43.33
C PHE A 86 4.02 24.27 -44.73
N GLU A 87 2.95 24.93 -45.23
CA GLU A 87 2.42 24.83 -46.59
C GLU A 87 3.47 25.16 -47.62
N GLN A 88 3.61 24.30 -48.63
CA GLN A 88 3.99 24.68 -50.00
C GLN A 88 3.05 23.98 -50.98
N GLY A 89 2.55 24.79 -51.87
CA GLY A 89 1.46 24.58 -52.84
C GLY A 89 1.67 23.52 -53.91
N PRO A 90 0.74 23.40 -54.84
CA PRO A 90 0.36 22.13 -55.43
C PRO A 90 1.15 21.76 -56.70
N GLY A 91 1.50 20.47 -56.79
CA GLY A 91 1.89 19.81 -58.04
C GLY A 91 1.08 18.51 -58.20
N PRO A 92 0.61 18.18 -59.37
CA PRO A 92 -0.39 17.15 -59.58
C PRO A 92 0.20 15.76 -59.84
N ASN A 93 -0.66 14.74 -59.60
CA ASN A 93 -0.59 13.33 -60.06
C ASN A 93 0.20 12.35 -59.18
N ASP A 94 -0.43 11.40 -58.57
CA ASP A 94 -0.67 10.04 -59.03
C ASP A 94 -1.06 9.07 -57.90
N ALA A 95 -2.04 8.25 -58.23
CA ALA A 95 -2.26 6.84 -57.83
C ALA A 95 -2.43 6.46 -56.36
N SER A 96 -3.69 6.19 -56.00
CA SER A 96 -4.24 5.21 -55.07
C SER A 96 -3.31 4.11 -54.58
N ALA A 97 -3.06 4.06 -53.25
CA ALA A 97 -2.58 2.88 -52.55
C ALA A 97 -3.49 2.56 -51.32
N PRO A 98 -3.95 1.31 -51.14
CA PRO A 98 -4.82 0.90 -50.05
C PRO A 98 -3.98 0.55 -48.80
N GLY A 99 -3.61 1.54 -47.98
CA GLY A 99 -2.78 1.33 -46.80
C GLY A 99 -3.17 2.13 -45.56
N GLN A 100 -4.19 3.01 -45.64
CA GLN A 100 -4.47 3.96 -44.56
C GLN A 100 -5.45 3.47 -43.49
N VAL A 101 -6.20 2.38 -43.71
CA VAL A 101 -7.23 1.90 -42.73
C VAL A 101 -6.63 1.15 -41.53
N ALA A 102 -5.49 0.49 -41.70
CA ALA A 102 -4.84 -0.24 -40.62
C ALA A 102 -4.12 0.68 -39.61
N LYS A 103 -3.54 1.79 -40.04
CA LYS A 103 -2.79 2.73 -39.21
C LYS A 103 -3.67 3.56 -38.25
N GLN A 104 -4.91 3.84 -38.64
CA GLN A 104 -5.86 4.66 -37.88
C GLN A 104 -6.50 3.84 -36.72
N LYS A 105 -6.63 2.51 -36.89
CA LYS A 105 -7.17 1.61 -35.87
C LYS A 105 -6.14 1.34 -34.76
N ASP A 106 -4.85 1.22 -35.13
CA ASP A 106 -3.77 0.98 -34.16
C ASP A 106 -3.52 2.19 -33.24
N THR A 107 -3.63 3.42 -33.78
CA THR A 107 -3.51 4.65 -32.97
C THR A 107 -4.65 4.81 -31.99
N SER A 108 -5.87 4.39 -32.32
CA SER A 108 -7.04 4.45 -31.45
C SER A 108 -6.90 3.49 -30.27
N ILE A 109 -6.46 2.25 -30.50
CA ILE A 109 -6.24 1.24 -29.44
C ILE A 109 -5.14 1.72 -28.49
N LEU A 110 -4.02 2.19 -29.00
CA LEU A 110 -2.92 2.73 -28.18
C LEU A 110 -3.35 3.94 -27.32
N LYS A 111 -4.26 4.76 -27.82
CA LYS A 111 -4.81 5.90 -27.07
C LYS A 111 -5.71 5.41 -25.94
N ILE A 112 -6.61 4.47 -26.19
CA ILE A 112 -7.46 3.84 -25.19
C ILE A 112 -6.62 3.14 -24.11
N LEU A 113 -5.55 2.42 -24.48
CA LEU A 113 -4.64 1.76 -23.58
C LEU A 113 -3.89 2.75 -22.66
N LYS A 114 -3.56 3.94 -23.15
CA LYS A 114 -2.91 5.00 -22.37
C LYS A 114 -3.88 5.73 -21.44
N GLU A 115 -5.14 5.92 -21.87
CA GLU A 115 -6.17 6.62 -21.09
C GLU A 115 -6.80 5.76 -20.01
N SER A 116 -6.59 4.43 -20.02
CA SER A 116 -7.20 3.52 -19.04
C SER A 116 -6.87 3.85 -17.57
N ASN A 117 -5.71 4.42 -17.29
CA ASN A 117 -5.36 4.85 -15.92
C ASN A 117 -6.25 5.99 -15.40
N SER A 118 -6.76 6.87 -16.27
CA SER A 118 -7.67 7.94 -15.86
C SER A 118 -9.06 7.42 -15.51
N LEU A 119 -9.41 6.21 -15.96
CA LEU A 119 -10.68 5.54 -15.67
C LEU A 119 -10.67 4.84 -14.29
N LEU A 120 -9.50 4.67 -13.66
CA LEU A 120 -9.37 3.90 -12.41
C LEU A 120 -10.32 4.36 -11.30
N PRO A 121 -10.52 5.67 -11.01
CA PRO A 121 -11.48 6.10 -10.00
C PRO A 121 -12.92 5.65 -10.31
N HIS A 122 -13.33 5.75 -11.58
CA HIS A 122 -14.68 5.36 -12.02
C HIS A 122 -14.87 3.84 -11.95
N VAL A 123 -13.83 3.08 -12.31
CA VAL A 123 -13.85 1.61 -12.25
C VAL A 123 -13.92 1.13 -10.81
N VAL A 124 -13.18 1.75 -9.88
CA VAL A 124 -13.24 1.44 -8.45
C VAL A 124 -14.65 1.71 -7.89
N LEU A 125 -15.24 2.85 -8.25
CA LEU A 125 -16.62 3.16 -7.85
C LEU A 125 -17.62 2.17 -8.44
N ALA A 126 -17.52 1.88 -9.73
CA ALA A 126 -18.41 0.94 -10.41
C ALA A 126 -18.31 -0.48 -9.85
N SER A 127 -17.07 -0.98 -9.58
CA SER A 127 -16.86 -2.29 -8.97
C SER A 127 -17.43 -2.36 -7.55
N THR A 128 -17.31 -1.28 -6.78
CA THR A 128 -17.90 -1.18 -5.43
C THR A 128 -19.43 -1.25 -5.49
N LEU A 129 -20.05 -0.44 -6.36
CA LEU A 129 -21.51 -0.44 -6.53
C LEU A 129 -22.02 -1.81 -7.03
N LEU A 130 -21.33 -2.39 -8.00
CA LEU A 130 -21.69 -3.71 -8.53
C LEU A 130 -21.55 -4.81 -7.46
N ALA A 131 -20.52 -4.75 -6.62
CA ALA A 131 -20.35 -5.69 -5.51
C ALA A 131 -21.44 -5.57 -4.45
N LEU A 132 -21.97 -4.37 -4.21
CA LEU A 132 -23.09 -4.13 -3.28
C LEU A 132 -24.44 -4.58 -3.85
N VAL A 133 -24.69 -4.27 -5.14
CA VAL A 133 -26.00 -4.55 -5.79
C VAL A 133 -26.10 -6.00 -6.23
N TYR A 134 -25.02 -6.57 -6.77
CA TYR A 134 -25.00 -7.93 -7.29
C TYR A 134 -23.70 -8.66 -6.91
N PRO A 135 -23.57 -9.11 -5.64
CA PRO A 135 -22.38 -9.79 -5.14
C PRO A 135 -21.91 -10.99 -5.98
N PRO A 136 -22.81 -11.80 -6.61
CA PRO A 136 -22.38 -12.95 -7.42
C PRO A 136 -21.42 -12.61 -8.55
N SER A 137 -21.40 -11.35 -9.03
CA SER A 137 -20.46 -10.89 -10.06
C SER A 137 -18.99 -11.05 -9.66
N PHE A 138 -18.67 -11.05 -8.36
CA PHE A 138 -17.29 -11.12 -7.83
C PHE A 138 -17.01 -12.36 -6.98
N THR A 139 -18.02 -13.14 -6.55
CA THR A 139 -17.82 -14.27 -5.62
C THR A 139 -16.95 -15.40 -6.18
N TRP A 140 -16.81 -15.50 -7.52
CA TRP A 140 -15.88 -16.42 -8.18
C TRP A 140 -14.40 -16.07 -7.91
N PHE A 141 -14.09 -14.76 -7.63
CA PHE A 141 -12.75 -14.28 -7.32
C PHE A 141 -12.47 -14.45 -5.82
N THR A 142 -12.22 -15.68 -5.41
CA THR A 142 -12.04 -16.08 -4.01
C THR A 142 -10.68 -15.64 -3.44
N THR A 143 -10.50 -15.82 -2.14
CA THR A 143 -9.28 -15.43 -1.39
C THR A 143 -7.99 -16.02 -1.97
N ARG A 144 -8.04 -17.17 -2.63
CA ARG A 144 -6.88 -17.80 -3.28
C ARG A 144 -6.30 -16.97 -4.43
N TYR A 145 -7.09 -16.10 -5.03
CA TYR A 145 -6.66 -15.24 -6.14
C TYR A 145 -6.05 -13.92 -5.68
N TYR A 146 -6.20 -13.53 -4.40
CA TYR A 146 -5.68 -12.24 -3.91
C TYR A 146 -4.16 -12.16 -3.98
N ALA A 147 -3.45 -13.21 -3.59
CA ALA A 147 -1.99 -13.22 -3.65
C ALA A 147 -1.46 -13.16 -5.10
N PRO A 148 -1.94 -13.97 -6.06
CA PRO A 148 -1.56 -13.86 -7.48
C PRO A 148 -1.93 -12.49 -8.09
N ALA A 149 -3.12 -11.95 -7.79
CA ALA A 149 -3.56 -10.66 -8.28
C ALA A 149 -2.66 -9.52 -7.77
N LEU A 150 -2.38 -9.53 -6.47
CA LEU A 150 -1.43 -8.57 -5.88
C LEU A 150 -0.03 -8.73 -6.47
N GLY A 151 0.45 -9.97 -6.64
CA GLY A 151 1.72 -10.26 -7.31
C GLY A 151 1.77 -9.73 -8.74
N PHE A 152 0.70 -9.86 -9.51
CA PHE A 152 0.60 -9.28 -10.85
C PHE A 152 0.68 -7.74 -10.81
N LEU A 153 -0.04 -7.09 -9.90
CA LEU A 153 0.03 -5.63 -9.75
C LEU A 153 1.44 -5.18 -9.36
N MET A 154 2.12 -5.92 -8.48
CA MET A 154 3.51 -5.66 -8.08
C MET A 154 4.49 -5.87 -9.24
N PHE A 155 4.29 -6.91 -10.05
CA PHE A 155 5.07 -7.15 -11.27
C PHE A 155 4.90 -6.00 -12.26
N ALA A 156 3.67 -5.52 -12.49
CA ALA A 156 3.40 -4.39 -13.37
C ALA A 156 4.13 -3.11 -12.91
N VAL A 157 4.22 -2.87 -11.60
CA VAL A 157 5.03 -1.77 -11.05
C VAL A 157 6.51 -1.97 -11.40
N GLY A 158 7.05 -3.17 -11.17
CA GLY A 158 8.45 -3.48 -11.49
C GLY A 158 8.79 -3.24 -12.97
N VAL A 159 7.92 -3.67 -13.91
CA VAL A 159 8.09 -3.47 -15.35
C VAL A 159 8.05 -1.98 -15.74
N ASN A 160 7.23 -1.18 -15.06
CA ASN A 160 7.05 0.24 -15.37
C ASN A 160 8.05 1.17 -14.65
N SER A 161 8.77 0.68 -13.64
CA SER A 161 9.77 1.45 -12.89
C SER A 161 11.02 1.69 -13.71
N ARG A 162 11.60 2.90 -13.63
CA ARG A 162 12.84 3.30 -14.30
C ARG A 162 13.91 3.63 -13.27
N GLU A 163 15.17 3.28 -13.55
CA GLU A 163 16.30 3.58 -12.65
C GLU A 163 16.44 5.09 -12.38
N ASN A 164 16.18 5.92 -13.40
CA ASN A 164 16.26 7.36 -13.28
C ASN A 164 15.22 7.96 -12.31
N ASP A 165 14.03 7.34 -12.21
CA ASP A 165 12.98 7.77 -11.30
C ASP A 165 13.44 7.60 -9.85
N PHE A 166 14.18 6.52 -9.55
CA PHE A 166 14.79 6.28 -8.24
C PHE A 166 15.85 7.33 -7.90
N LEU A 167 16.74 7.65 -8.86
CA LEU A 167 17.79 8.65 -8.63
C LEU A 167 17.22 10.04 -8.38
N GLU A 168 16.14 10.40 -9.05
CA GLU A 168 15.53 11.73 -8.92
C GLU A 168 14.83 11.92 -7.57
N ALA A 169 14.17 10.89 -7.04
CA ALA A 169 13.52 10.96 -5.75
C ALA A 169 14.52 10.92 -4.58
N PHE A 170 15.65 10.24 -4.71
CA PHE A 170 16.72 10.31 -3.70
C PHE A 170 17.27 11.72 -3.50
N LYS A 171 16.99 12.68 -4.40
CA LYS A 171 17.27 14.10 -4.19
C LYS A 171 16.40 14.75 -3.10
N ARG A 172 15.31 14.08 -2.65
CA ARG A 172 14.39 14.57 -1.61
C ARG A 172 14.30 13.61 -0.40
N PRO A 173 15.40 13.30 0.27
CA PRO A 173 15.43 12.30 1.35
C PRO A 173 14.54 12.67 2.53
N ALA A 174 14.38 13.97 2.84
CA ALA A 174 13.49 14.42 3.91
C ALA A 174 12.02 14.10 3.62
N ALA A 175 11.56 14.22 2.37
CA ALA A 175 10.19 13.87 2.00
C ALA A 175 9.96 12.35 2.07
N ILE A 176 10.94 11.55 1.64
CA ILE A 176 10.91 10.09 1.77
C ILE A 176 10.82 9.70 3.24
N PHE A 177 11.67 10.28 4.09
CA PHE A 177 11.65 10.00 5.53
C PHE A 177 10.31 10.38 6.17
N ALA A 178 9.76 11.55 5.81
CA ALA A 178 8.43 11.97 6.28
C ALA A 178 7.33 10.99 5.85
N GLY A 179 7.39 10.46 4.61
CA GLY A 179 6.50 9.39 4.15
C GLY A 179 6.60 8.11 5.01
N TYR A 180 7.82 7.71 5.37
CA TYR A 180 8.07 6.59 6.29
C TYR A 180 7.46 6.82 7.67
N VAL A 181 7.64 8.00 8.24
CA VAL A 181 7.03 8.38 9.52
C VAL A 181 5.51 8.31 9.42
N GLY A 182 4.92 8.83 8.33
CA GLY A 182 3.49 8.72 8.08
C GLY A 182 3.00 7.27 8.03
N GLN A 183 3.67 6.42 7.26
CA GLN A 183 3.25 5.03 7.01
C GLN A 183 3.53 4.08 8.18
N PHE A 184 4.70 4.17 8.83
CA PHE A 184 5.16 3.18 9.80
C PHE A 184 5.19 3.66 11.24
N VAL A 185 4.88 4.94 11.50
CA VAL A 185 4.73 5.48 12.86
C VAL A 185 3.33 6.02 13.07
N MET A 186 2.91 7.04 12.32
CA MET A 186 1.64 7.71 12.55
C MET A 186 0.45 6.76 12.32
N LYS A 187 0.48 6.04 11.22
CA LYS A 187 -0.62 5.13 10.90
C LYS A 187 -0.75 3.93 11.84
N PRO A 188 0.32 3.22 12.23
CA PRO A 188 0.25 2.20 13.28
C PRO A 188 -0.25 2.72 14.62
N LEU A 189 0.11 3.93 15.02
CA LEU A 189 -0.44 4.57 16.22
C LEU A 189 -1.95 4.81 16.12
N LEU A 190 -2.41 5.33 14.97
CA LEU A 190 -3.85 5.47 14.71
C LEU A 190 -4.55 4.10 14.68
N GLY A 191 -3.95 3.09 14.04
CA GLY A 191 -4.47 1.73 13.99
C GLY A 191 -4.61 1.10 15.36
N TYR A 192 -3.62 1.30 16.24
CA TYR A 192 -3.70 0.87 17.64
C TYR A 192 -4.83 1.60 18.38
N PHE A 193 -4.94 2.92 18.23
CA PHE A 193 -5.97 3.73 18.85
C PHE A 193 -7.38 3.29 18.42
N PHE A 194 -7.65 3.23 17.12
CA PHE A 194 -8.96 2.82 16.59
C PHE A 194 -9.25 1.33 16.85
N GLY A 195 -8.24 0.46 16.78
CA GLY A 195 -8.37 -0.95 17.11
C GLY A 195 -8.63 -1.18 18.59
N ALA A 196 -8.05 -0.37 19.50
CA ALA A 196 -8.36 -0.41 20.92
C ALA A 196 -9.77 0.10 21.21
N ILE A 197 -10.15 1.26 20.66
CA ILE A 197 -11.50 1.83 20.78
C ILE A 197 -12.56 0.85 20.31
N SER A 198 -12.35 0.19 19.17
CA SER A 198 -13.32 -0.76 18.61
C SER A 198 -13.64 -1.90 19.61
N VAL A 199 -12.67 -2.34 20.37
CA VAL A 199 -12.84 -3.42 21.35
C VAL A 199 -13.35 -2.89 22.70
N THR A 200 -12.75 -1.79 23.22
CA THR A 200 -13.01 -1.33 24.60
C THR A 200 -14.26 -0.48 24.72
N LEU A 201 -14.55 0.39 23.76
CA LEU A 201 -15.70 1.31 23.79
C LEU A 201 -16.89 0.79 22.97
N LEU A 202 -16.63 0.19 21.80
CA LEU A 202 -17.70 -0.27 20.92
C LEU A 202 -18.07 -1.75 21.13
N GLY A 203 -17.37 -2.47 22.02
CA GLY A 203 -17.66 -3.86 22.36
C GLY A 203 -17.48 -4.84 21.20
N LEU A 204 -16.71 -4.47 20.16
CA LEU A 204 -16.46 -5.36 19.02
C LEU A 204 -15.50 -6.50 19.42
N PRO A 205 -15.57 -7.67 18.74
CA PRO A 205 -14.64 -8.76 18.99
C PRO A 205 -13.17 -8.33 18.86
N PRO A 206 -12.26 -8.88 19.68
CA PRO A 206 -10.81 -8.56 19.62
C PRO A 206 -10.20 -8.78 18.24
N SER A 207 -10.73 -9.73 17.46
CA SER A 207 -10.33 -10.04 16.11
C SER A 207 -10.56 -8.87 15.13
N ILE A 208 -11.64 -8.10 15.33
CA ILE A 208 -11.90 -6.88 14.55
C ILE A 208 -10.86 -5.81 14.87
N GLY A 209 -10.56 -5.59 16.17
CA GLY A 209 -9.49 -4.67 16.57
C GLY A 209 -8.12 -5.07 15.98
N ALA A 210 -7.81 -6.37 15.99
CA ALA A 210 -6.60 -6.90 15.37
C ALA A 210 -6.56 -6.67 13.85
N GLY A 211 -7.69 -6.82 13.15
CA GLY A 211 -7.79 -6.53 11.73
C GLY A 211 -7.53 -5.06 11.39
N ILE A 212 -8.04 -4.11 12.19
CA ILE A 212 -7.77 -2.67 12.04
C ILE A 212 -6.27 -2.39 12.27
N MET A 213 -5.68 -2.96 13.32
CA MET A 213 -4.24 -2.85 13.60
C MET A 213 -3.42 -3.44 12.45
N LEU A 214 -3.81 -4.59 11.88
CA LEU A 214 -3.11 -5.22 10.76
C LEU A 214 -3.10 -4.32 9.52
N VAL A 215 -4.24 -3.68 9.18
CA VAL A 215 -4.31 -2.69 8.08
C VAL A 215 -3.33 -1.57 8.29
N SER A 216 -3.12 -1.13 9.52
CA SER A 216 -2.19 -0.04 9.83
C SER A 216 -0.71 -0.43 9.72
N CYS A 217 -0.39 -1.72 9.78
CA CYS A 217 0.99 -2.23 9.77
C CYS A 217 1.56 -2.46 8.36
N VAL A 218 0.72 -2.49 7.32
CA VAL A 218 1.17 -2.76 5.94
C VAL A 218 1.70 -1.51 5.23
N SER A 219 2.48 -1.71 4.16
CA SER A 219 3.04 -0.64 3.33
C SER A 219 1.99 0.17 2.58
N GLY A 220 2.39 1.26 1.96
CA GLY A 220 1.55 2.10 1.09
C GLY A 220 0.91 1.31 -0.06
N ALA A 221 -0.25 1.78 -0.52
CA ALA A 221 -0.95 1.20 -1.66
C ALA A 221 -0.46 1.80 -2.98
N GLN A 222 -0.44 1.03 -4.06
CA GLN A 222 -0.18 1.55 -5.40
C GLN A 222 -1.21 2.60 -5.85
N LEU A 223 -2.41 2.53 -5.31
CA LEU A 223 -3.46 3.50 -5.59
C LEU A 223 -3.08 4.92 -5.17
N SER A 224 -2.21 5.11 -4.15
CA SER A 224 -1.68 6.42 -3.77
C SER A 224 -0.86 7.06 -4.89
N ASN A 225 -0.10 6.25 -5.66
CA ASN A 225 0.67 6.71 -6.79
C ASN A 225 -0.24 7.26 -7.91
N TYR A 226 -1.35 6.56 -8.19
CA TYR A 226 -2.33 7.03 -9.18
C TYR A 226 -3.04 8.29 -8.69
N ALA A 227 -3.43 8.35 -7.42
CA ALA A 227 -4.04 9.54 -6.83
C ALA A 227 -3.11 10.75 -6.90
N THR A 228 -1.82 10.56 -6.57
CA THR A 228 -0.77 11.58 -6.70
C THR A 228 -0.60 12.02 -8.14
N PHE A 229 -0.49 11.07 -9.09
CA PHE A 229 -0.34 11.38 -10.51
C PHE A 229 -1.52 12.21 -11.05
N LEU A 230 -2.76 11.88 -10.68
CA LEU A 230 -3.94 12.61 -11.12
C LEU A 230 -4.05 14.00 -10.49
N THR A 231 -3.52 14.19 -9.28
CA THR A 231 -3.61 15.46 -8.55
C THR A 231 -2.40 16.36 -8.81
N ASP A 232 -1.20 15.84 -8.67
CA ASP A 232 0.09 16.55 -8.79
C ASP A 232 1.09 15.68 -9.58
N PRO A 233 1.04 15.67 -10.94
CA PRO A 233 1.85 14.78 -11.78
C PRO A 233 3.36 14.86 -11.53
N LEU A 234 3.86 16.05 -11.16
CA LEU A 234 5.28 16.27 -10.85
C LEU A 234 5.73 15.55 -9.56
N MET A 235 4.79 15.18 -8.68
CA MET A 235 5.07 14.43 -7.45
C MET A 235 4.97 12.92 -7.64
N ALA A 236 4.47 12.44 -8.78
CA ALA A 236 4.30 11.01 -9.02
C ALA A 236 5.59 10.19 -8.87
N PRO A 237 6.77 10.61 -9.37
CA PRO A 237 8.02 9.89 -9.14
C PRO A 237 8.35 9.73 -7.66
N LEU A 238 8.15 10.79 -6.85
CA LEU A 238 8.38 10.76 -5.42
C LEU A 238 7.43 9.76 -4.71
N SER A 239 6.14 9.78 -5.04
CA SER A 239 5.14 8.84 -4.51
C SER A 239 5.50 7.39 -4.85
N ILE A 240 5.83 7.11 -6.12
CA ILE A 240 6.22 5.76 -6.58
C ILE A 240 7.42 5.23 -5.77
N ILE A 241 8.41 6.08 -5.49
CA ILE A 241 9.59 5.65 -4.73
C ILE A 241 9.27 5.44 -3.27
N MET A 242 8.49 6.33 -2.65
CA MET A 242 8.05 6.14 -1.26
C MET A 242 7.29 4.81 -1.11
N THR A 243 6.35 4.54 -2.01
CA THR A 243 5.60 3.27 -2.02
C THR A 243 6.52 2.07 -2.28
N SER A 244 7.42 2.14 -3.27
CA SER A 244 8.33 1.04 -3.60
C SER A 244 9.29 0.71 -2.46
N LEU A 245 9.86 1.74 -1.85
CA LEU A 245 10.80 1.59 -0.73
C LEU A 245 10.08 1.08 0.53
N SER A 246 8.90 1.63 0.86
CA SER A 246 8.09 1.15 1.98
C SER A 246 7.64 -0.30 1.77
N THR A 247 7.32 -0.67 0.54
CA THR A 247 6.93 -2.03 0.17
C THR A 247 8.10 -3.02 0.30
N ALA A 248 9.30 -2.63 -0.11
CA ALA A 248 10.50 -3.46 0.06
C ALA A 248 10.82 -3.68 1.55
N THR A 249 10.74 -2.64 2.37
CA THR A 249 11.00 -2.71 3.82
C THR A 249 9.87 -3.37 4.61
N ALA A 250 8.65 -3.43 4.07
CA ALA A 250 7.50 -4.08 4.69
C ALA A 250 7.73 -5.56 5.01
N VAL A 251 8.64 -6.23 4.30
CA VAL A 251 9.03 -7.63 4.61
C VAL A 251 9.42 -7.77 6.08
N PHE A 252 10.12 -6.79 6.63
CA PHE A 252 10.58 -6.79 8.02
C PHE A 252 9.65 -5.96 8.92
N ILE A 253 9.27 -4.77 8.49
CA ILE A 253 8.54 -3.80 9.32
C ILE A 253 7.11 -4.28 9.59
N THR A 254 6.39 -4.77 8.58
CA THR A 254 4.99 -5.23 8.75
C THR A 254 4.86 -6.36 9.77
N PRO A 255 5.65 -7.47 9.70
CA PRO A 255 5.55 -8.53 10.70
C PRO A 255 5.94 -8.07 12.10
N MET A 256 6.96 -7.20 12.22
CA MET A 256 7.40 -6.67 13.52
C MET A 256 6.33 -5.76 14.15
N LEU A 257 5.74 -4.85 13.37
CA LEU A 257 4.64 -4.02 13.84
C LEU A 257 3.41 -4.86 14.19
N SER A 258 3.08 -5.87 13.38
CA SER A 258 1.97 -6.79 13.67
C SER A 258 2.20 -7.54 14.98
N LEU A 259 3.42 -8.03 15.23
CA LEU A 259 3.78 -8.66 16.49
C LEU A 259 3.64 -7.67 17.67
N MET A 260 4.10 -6.44 17.50
CA MET A 260 4.06 -5.42 18.55
C MET A 260 2.65 -4.98 18.91
N LEU A 261 1.78 -4.78 17.91
CA LEU A 261 0.43 -4.27 18.10
C LEU A 261 -0.60 -5.37 18.42
N ILE A 262 -0.49 -6.51 17.73
CA ILE A 262 -1.47 -7.60 17.76
C ILE A 262 -1.00 -8.77 18.64
N GLY A 263 0.29 -9.06 18.68
CA GLY A 263 0.88 -10.27 19.25
C GLY A 263 0.54 -10.55 20.71
N LYS A 264 0.11 -9.53 21.48
CA LYS A 264 -0.40 -9.70 22.84
C LYS A 264 -1.84 -10.26 22.88
N ARG A 265 -2.58 -10.15 21.78
CA ARG A 265 -4.01 -10.52 21.67
C ARG A 265 -4.22 -11.79 20.85
N LEU A 266 -3.46 -11.92 19.75
CA LEU A 266 -3.52 -13.04 18.82
C LEU A 266 -2.10 -13.49 18.45
N PRO A 267 -1.86 -14.80 18.26
CA PRO A 267 -0.55 -15.30 17.83
C PRO A 267 -0.21 -14.78 16.43
N VAL A 268 1.01 -14.27 16.24
CA VAL A 268 1.52 -13.74 14.97
C VAL A 268 2.71 -14.56 14.51
N ASP A 269 2.60 -15.20 13.35
CA ASP A 269 3.71 -15.91 12.71
C ASP A 269 4.57 -14.93 11.88
N VAL A 270 5.55 -14.33 12.53
CA VAL A 270 6.47 -13.35 11.94
C VAL A 270 7.23 -13.95 10.73
N LYS A 271 7.76 -15.18 10.85
CA LYS A 271 8.53 -15.81 9.77
C LYS A 271 7.68 -16.12 8.56
N GLY A 272 6.49 -16.67 8.77
CA GLY A 272 5.54 -16.95 7.70
C GLY A 272 5.09 -15.66 7.00
N MET A 273 4.81 -14.59 7.76
CA MET A 273 4.45 -13.28 7.19
C MET A 273 5.60 -12.68 6.36
N MET A 274 6.84 -12.72 6.86
CA MET A 274 8.03 -12.29 6.09
C MET A 274 8.16 -13.04 4.77
N SER A 275 8.07 -14.36 4.80
CA SER A 275 8.14 -15.22 3.60
C SER A 275 7.01 -14.90 2.62
N SER A 276 5.80 -14.68 3.11
CA SER A 276 4.64 -14.33 2.27
C SER A 276 4.79 -12.97 1.59
N ILE A 277 5.22 -11.94 2.32
CA ILE A 277 5.45 -10.61 1.75
C ILE A 277 6.58 -10.68 0.71
N MET A 278 7.65 -11.42 0.99
CA MET A 278 8.73 -11.65 0.03
C MET A 278 8.21 -12.25 -1.29
N GLN A 279 7.36 -13.29 -1.20
CA GLN A 279 6.85 -14.01 -2.36
C GLN A 279 5.78 -13.24 -3.13
N ILE A 280 4.86 -12.57 -2.42
CA ILE A 280 3.69 -11.93 -3.04
C ILE A 280 4.02 -10.51 -3.54
N VAL A 281 5.00 -9.86 -2.92
CA VAL A 281 5.27 -8.44 -3.16
C VAL A 281 6.66 -8.23 -3.75
N VAL A 282 7.72 -8.61 -3.04
CA VAL A 282 9.10 -8.26 -3.43
C VAL A 282 9.56 -9.05 -4.66
N ALA A 283 9.32 -10.36 -4.68
CA ALA A 283 9.73 -11.20 -5.79
C ALA A 283 9.09 -10.80 -7.14
N PRO A 284 7.77 -10.47 -7.23
CA PRO A 284 7.19 -9.98 -8.47
C PRO A 284 7.74 -8.61 -8.92
N ILE A 285 7.99 -7.68 -7.99
CA ILE A 285 8.62 -6.39 -8.32
C ILE A 285 10.02 -6.63 -8.88
N ALA A 286 10.83 -7.45 -8.21
CA ALA A 286 12.18 -7.78 -8.67
C ALA A 286 12.16 -8.47 -10.04
N ALA A 287 11.23 -9.40 -10.26
CA ALA A 287 11.06 -10.05 -11.56
C ALA A 287 10.70 -9.03 -12.66
N GLY A 288 9.82 -8.08 -12.38
CA GLY A 288 9.47 -7.00 -13.32
C GLY A 288 10.66 -6.09 -13.64
N LEU A 289 11.43 -5.69 -12.63
CA LEU A 289 12.66 -4.89 -12.80
C LEU A 289 13.72 -5.63 -13.62
N LEU A 290 13.96 -6.91 -13.31
CA LEU A 290 14.92 -7.75 -14.03
C LEU A 290 14.47 -7.94 -15.49
N LEU A 291 13.18 -8.19 -15.73
CA LEU A 291 12.65 -8.30 -17.07
C LEU A 291 12.86 -6.99 -17.85
N ASN A 292 12.61 -5.84 -17.22
CA ASN A 292 12.83 -4.54 -17.82
C ASN A 292 14.31 -4.28 -18.15
N ARG A 293 15.23 -4.76 -17.31
CA ARG A 293 16.68 -4.60 -17.48
C ARG A 293 17.24 -5.48 -18.59
N PHE A 294 16.88 -6.78 -18.55
CA PHE A 294 17.51 -7.79 -19.44
C PHE A 294 16.76 -7.99 -20.75
N PHE A 295 15.45 -7.73 -20.78
CA PHE A 295 14.58 -7.96 -21.94
C PHE A 295 13.71 -6.74 -22.29
N PRO A 296 14.32 -5.57 -22.60
CA PRO A 296 13.57 -4.33 -22.84
C PRO A 296 12.58 -4.42 -24.01
N VAL A 297 12.89 -5.27 -25.01
CA VAL A 297 12.01 -5.50 -26.17
C VAL A 297 10.70 -6.17 -25.72
N ILE A 298 10.78 -7.18 -24.88
CA ILE A 298 9.60 -7.88 -24.33
C ILE A 298 8.79 -6.91 -23.47
N CYS A 299 9.47 -6.13 -22.63
CA CYS A 299 8.81 -5.09 -21.83
C CYS A 299 8.10 -4.05 -22.69
N GLY A 300 8.72 -3.63 -23.80
CA GLY A 300 8.09 -2.71 -24.76
C GLY A 300 6.79 -3.25 -25.35
N ALA A 301 6.72 -4.55 -25.63
CA ALA A 301 5.53 -5.21 -26.12
C ALA A 301 4.44 -5.36 -25.05
N ILE A 302 4.82 -5.62 -23.80
CA ILE A 302 3.87 -5.88 -22.69
C ILE A 302 3.33 -4.57 -22.08
N ARG A 303 4.16 -3.52 -21.98
CA ARG A 303 3.80 -2.23 -21.32
C ARG A 303 2.46 -1.64 -21.73
N PRO A 304 2.04 -1.65 -23.01
CA PRO A 304 0.74 -1.08 -23.37
C PRO A 304 -0.45 -1.81 -22.75
N PHE A 305 -0.31 -3.12 -22.46
CA PHE A 305 -1.38 -3.96 -21.91
C PHE A 305 -1.45 -3.92 -20.38
N LEU A 306 -0.36 -3.55 -19.71
CA LEU A 306 -0.31 -3.54 -18.24
C LEU A 306 -1.33 -2.57 -17.60
N PRO A 307 -1.51 -1.31 -18.08
CA PRO A 307 -2.46 -0.39 -17.47
C PRO A 307 -3.91 -0.91 -17.48
N PRO A 308 -4.51 -1.30 -18.62
CA PRO A 308 -5.90 -1.78 -18.63
C PRO A 308 -6.07 -3.07 -17.83
N LEU A 309 -5.09 -3.97 -17.88
CA LEU A 309 -5.14 -5.21 -17.10
C LEU A 309 -5.00 -4.93 -15.60
N SER A 310 -4.15 -3.97 -15.21
CA SER A 310 -4.03 -3.53 -13.80
C SER A 310 -5.33 -2.89 -13.30
N VAL A 311 -6.01 -2.10 -14.13
CA VAL A 311 -7.33 -1.53 -13.79
C VAL A 311 -8.36 -2.65 -13.57
N LEU A 312 -8.42 -3.63 -14.45
CA LEU A 312 -9.32 -4.79 -14.31
C LEU A 312 -9.01 -5.58 -13.02
N VAL A 313 -7.74 -5.93 -12.80
CA VAL A 313 -7.32 -6.67 -11.60
C VAL A 313 -7.62 -5.85 -10.33
N THR A 314 -7.41 -4.53 -10.36
CA THR A 314 -7.77 -3.65 -9.25
C THR A 314 -9.28 -3.67 -8.98
N ALA A 315 -10.12 -3.64 -10.02
CA ALA A 315 -11.57 -3.76 -9.87
C ALA A 315 -11.97 -5.05 -9.16
N LEU A 316 -11.37 -6.19 -9.55
CA LEU A 316 -11.57 -7.47 -8.88
C LEU A 316 -11.08 -7.45 -7.42
N CYS A 317 -9.92 -6.86 -7.18
CA CYS A 317 -9.33 -6.74 -5.84
C CYS A 317 -10.12 -5.82 -4.89
N VAL A 318 -10.89 -4.88 -5.41
CA VAL A 318 -11.78 -4.00 -4.63
C VAL A 318 -13.16 -4.63 -4.46
N GLY A 319 -13.75 -5.14 -5.55
CA GLY A 319 -15.10 -5.67 -5.54
C GLY A 319 -15.25 -7.02 -4.81
N ALA A 320 -14.32 -7.95 -5.02
CA ALA A 320 -14.41 -9.29 -4.47
C ALA A 320 -14.33 -9.36 -2.93
N PRO A 321 -13.42 -8.65 -2.23
CA PRO A 321 -13.43 -8.63 -0.77
C PRO A 321 -14.74 -8.12 -0.19
N LEU A 322 -15.33 -7.10 -0.82
CA LEU A 322 -16.62 -6.57 -0.41
C LEU A 322 -17.75 -7.59 -0.64
N ALA A 323 -17.81 -8.17 -1.83
CA ALA A 323 -18.85 -9.15 -2.20
C ALA A 323 -18.80 -10.42 -1.33
N LEU A 324 -17.60 -10.92 -1.02
CA LEU A 324 -17.42 -12.12 -0.18
C LEU A 324 -17.74 -11.86 1.30
N ASN A 325 -17.68 -10.62 1.76
CA ASN A 325 -17.96 -10.24 3.15
C ASN A 325 -19.25 -9.44 3.28
N ILE A 326 -20.12 -9.44 2.28
CA ILE A 326 -21.31 -8.58 2.21
C ILE A 326 -22.24 -8.76 3.41
N GLU A 327 -22.47 -9.99 3.86
CA GLU A 327 -23.29 -10.29 5.02
C GLU A 327 -22.69 -9.70 6.31
N SER A 328 -21.37 -9.81 6.47
CA SER A 328 -20.66 -9.22 7.60
C SER A 328 -20.71 -7.69 7.57
N VAL A 329 -20.62 -7.09 6.37
CA VAL A 329 -20.69 -5.63 6.16
C VAL A 329 -22.08 -5.09 6.44
N LEU A 330 -23.12 -5.79 6.04
CA LEU A 330 -24.53 -5.39 6.26
C LEU A 330 -25.05 -5.75 7.67
N SER A 331 -24.30 -6.50 8.46
CA SER A 331 -24.65 -6.80 9.85
C SER A 331 -24.60 -5.51 10.72
N PRO A 332 -25.29 -5.46 11.87
CA PRO A 332 -25.17 -4.34 12.81
C PRO A 332 -23.73 -4.04 13.22
N PHE A 333 -22.91 -5.10 13.39
CA PHE A 333 -21.47 -4.94 13.65
C PHE A 333 -20.72 -4.37 12.44
N GLY A 334 -21.10 -4.73 11.22
CA GLY A 334 -20.49 -4.25 9.98
C GLY A 334 -20.64 -2.75 9.81
N VAL A 335 -21.78 -2.19 10.13
CA VAL A 335 -22.00 -0.73 10.12
C VAL A 335 -21.06 -0.03 11.11
N THR A 336 -20.91 -0.58 12.32
CA THR A 336 -19.97 -0.04 13.32
C THR A 336 -18.52 -0.12 12.81
N ILE A 337 -18.12 -1.26 12.23
CA ILE A 337 -16.79 -1.44 11.65
C ILE A 337 -16.56 -0.44 10.50
N LEU A 338 -17.57 -0.23 9.65
CA LEU A 338 -17.51 0.73 8.55
C LEU A 338 -17.20 2.15 9.07
N PHE A 339 -17.90 2.63 10.10
CA PHE A 339 -17.64 3.93 10.69
C PHE A 339 -16.23 4.02 11.30
N VAL A 340 -15.78 3.00 12.00
CA VAL A 340 -14.41 2.96 12.57
C VAL A 340 -13.36 3.01 11.48
N VAL A 341 -13.54 2.24 10.39
CA VAL A 341 -12.60 2.23 9.25
C VAL A 341 -12.60 3.57 8.52
N ILE A 342 -13.77 4.20 8.33
CA ILE A 342 -13.86 5.55 7.75
C ILE A 342 -13.11 6.56 8.63
N ALA A 343 -13.37 6.56 9.94
CA ALA A 343 -12.71 7.47 10.88
C ALA A 343 -11.18 7.24 10.90
N PHE A 344 -10.74 5.99 10.88
CA PHE A 344 -9.33 5.61 10.82
C PHE A 344 -8.64 6.17 9.57
N HIS A 345 -9.20 5.93 8.37
CA HIS A 345 -8.60 6.44 7.12
C HIS A 345 -8.68 7.96 7.03
N LEU A 346 -9.80 8.56 7.42
CA LEU A 346 -9.93 10.03 7.45
C LEU A 346 -8.87 10.66 8.34
N SER A 347 -8.70 10.13 9.55
CA SER A 347 -7.66 10.59 10.48
C SER A 347 -6.26 10.42 9.88
N ALA A 348 -5.99 9.32 9.15
CA ALA A 348 -4.71 9.08 8.51
C ALA A 348 -4.43 10.07 7.36
N PHE A 349 -5.44 10.37 6.51
CA PHE A 349 -5.32 11.39 5.46
C PHE A 349 -5.04 12.77 6.05
N ILE A 350 -5.79 13.17 7.09
CA ILE A 350 -5.62 14.46 7.77
C ILE A 350 -4.26 14.52 8.44
N ALA A 351 -3.86 13.47 9.16
CA ALA A 351 -2.58 13.41 9.85
C ALA A 351 -1.40 13.56 8.88
N GLY A 352 -1.40 12.85 7.74
CA GLY A 352 -0.38 12.99 6.70
C GLY A 352 -0.33 14.39 6.10
N TYR A 353 -1.49 15.00 5.85
CA TYR A 353 -1.58 16.35 5.33
C TYR A 353 -1.04 17.40 6.32
N VAL A 354 -1.50 17.36 7.57
CA VAL A 354 -1.10 18.32 8.61
C VAL A 354 0.37 18.17 8.96
N PHE A 355 0.83 16.94 9.18
CA PHE A 355 2.24 16.64 9.49
C PHE A 355 3.18 17.20 8.42
N THR A 356 2.86 16.98 7.16
CA THR A 356 3.65 17.50 6.05
C THR A 356 3.66 19.02 6.03
N GLY A 357 2.53 19.66 6.28
CA GLY A 357 2.44 21.12 6.36
C GLY A 357 3.30 21.72 7.48
N LEU A 358 3.37 21.02 8.61
CA LEU A 358 4.22 21.46 9.75
C LEU A 358 5.71 21.28 9.45
N VAL A 359 6.09 20.13 8.86
CA VAL A 359 7.51 19.82 8.58
C VAL A 359 8.05 20.63 7.41
N PHE A 360 7.28 20.80 6.35
CA PHE A 360 7.70 21.42 5.09
C PHE A 360 7.10 22.82 4.86
N HIS A 361 6.74 23.55 5.93
CA HIS A 361 6.07 24.86 5.83
C HIS A 361 6.84 25.91 4.99
N LYS A 362 8.17 25.77 4.83
CA LYS A 362 9.02 26.66 4.03
C LYS A 362 9.25 26.17 2.59
N ALA A 363 8.76 24.99 2.21
CA ALA A 363 8.95 24.47 0.86
C ALA A 363 8.06 25.22 -0.14
N THR A 364 8.59 25.50 -1.33
CA THR A 364 7.85 26.17 -2.41
C THR A 364 6.68 25.32 -2.93
N ASP A 365 6.77 24.01 -2.81
CA ASP A 365 5.81 23.01 -3.26
C ASP A 365 5.06 22.32 -2.11
N VAL A 366 4.94 22.99 -0.96
CA VAL A 366 4.35 22.44 0.27
C VAL A 366 2.98 21.82 0.05
N LYS A 367 2.09 22.46 -0.73
CA LYS A 367 0.73 21.94 -1.00
C LYS A 367 0.76 20.63 -1.79
N ALA A 368 1.66 20.50 -2.77
CA ALA A 368 1.83 19.27 -3.53
C ALA A 368 2.39 18.15 -2.65
N LEU A 369 3.37 18.46 -1.78
CA LEU A 369 3.89 17.52 -0.79
C LEU A 369 2.82 17.09 0.22
N GLN A 370 2.01 18.03 0.73
CA GLN A 370 0.91 17.73 1.65
C GLN A 370 -0.09 16.74 1.06
N ARG A 371 -0.50 16.94 -0.20
CA ARG A 371 -1.43 16.04 -0.89
C ARG A 371 -0.79 14.67 -1.10
N THR A 372 0.46 14.63 -1.59
CA THR A 372 1.20 13.38 -1.82
C THR A 372 1.35 12.58 -0.52
N LEU A 373 1.84 13.18 0.55
CA LEU A 373 2.04 12.47 1.82
C LEU A 373 0.71 12.13 2.52
N SER A 374 -0.34 12.91 2.28
CA SER A 374 -1.69 12.57 2.70
C SER A 374 -2.17 11.27 2.03
N TYR A 375 -1.98 11.13 0.71
CA TYR A 375 -2.26 9.87 0.01
C TYR A 375 -1.41 8.72 0.53
N GLU A 376 -0.09 8.91 0.66
CA GLU A 376 0.84 7.88 1.15
C GLU A 376 0.50 7.40 2.57
N THR A 377 0.06 8.29 3.45
CA THR A 377 -0.34 7.95 4.81
C THR A 377 -1.75 7.37 4.87
N GLY A 378 -2.69 7.90 4.08
CA GLY A 378 -4.11 7.52 4.09
C GLY A 378 -4.41 6.23 3.34
N MET A 379 -3.68 5.95 2.24
CA MET A 379 -3.92 4.79 1.38
C MET A 379 -2.87 3.71 1.63
N GLN A 380 -3.30 2.53 2.07
CA GLN A 380 -2.42 1.41 2.38
C GLN A 380 -2.79 0.16 1.58
N SER A 381 -1.88 -0.80 1.50
CA SER A 381 -2.08 -2.07 0.83
C SER A 381 -3.03 -2.98 1.63
N SER A 382 -4.31 -2.53 1.79
CA SER A 382 -5.33 -3.27 2.54
C SER A 382 -5.57 -4.67 1.98
N LEU A 383 -5.36 -4.86 0.67
CA LEU A 383 -5.41 -6.19 0.05
C LEU A 383 -4.28 -7.10 0.56
N LEU A 384 -3.07 -6.54 0.80
CA LEU A 384 -1.99 -7.30 1.47
C LEU A 384 -2.38 -7.66 2.89
N ALA A 385 -2.94 -6.71 3.65
CA ALA A 385 -3.44 -6.97 4.99
C ALA A 385 -4.50 -8.07 4.99
N LEU A 386 -5.43 -8.08 4.04
CA LEU A 386 -6.44 -9.12 3.87
C LEU A 386 -5.82 -10.48 3.53
N ALA A 387 -4.84 -10.52 2.63
CA ALA A 387 -4.12 -11.75 2.27
C ALA A 387 -3.37 -12.32 3.49
N LEU A 388 -2.74 -11.46 4.31
CA LEU A 388 -2.07 -11.86 5.55
C LEU A 388 -3.07 -12.30 6.61
N ALA A 389 -4.22 -11.60 6.75
CA ALA A 389 -5.28 -11.97 7.68
C ALA A 389 -5.78 -13.40 7.39
N ASN A 390 -6.15 -13.66 6.15
CA ASN A 390 -6.68 -14.96 5.73
C ASN A 390 -5.66 -16.11 5.79
N ARG A 391 -4.37 -15.80 5.77
CA ARG A 391 -3.31 -16.82 5.78
C ARG A 391 -2.80 -17.16 7.17
N PHE A 392 -2.72 -16.17 8.07
CA PHE A 392 -2.01 -16.30 9.34
C PHE A 392 -2.90 -16.24 10.58
N PHE A 393 -4.16 -15.85 10.44
CA PHE A 393 -5.09 -15.80 11.56
C PHE A 393 -6.20 -16.83 11.38
N GLN A 394 -6.53 -17.56 12.44
CA GLN A 394 -7.56 -18.60 12.40
C GLN A 394 -8.97 -18.01 12.39
N ASP A 395 -9.16 -16.85 13.04
CA ASP A 395 -10.45 -16.16 13.09
C ASP A 395 -10.67 -15.34 11.82
N PRO A 396 -11.67 -15.69 10.99
CA PRO A 396 -11.96 -14.97 9.74
C PRO A 396 -12.37 -13.50 9.98
N LEU A 397 -12.83 -13.14 11.17
CA LEU A 397 -13.20 -11.76 11.51
C LEU A 397 -12.02 -10.81 11.44
N VAL A 398 -10.77 -11.28 11.55
CA VAL A 398 -9.56 -10.45 11.33
C VAL A 398 -9.51 -9.91 9.90
N GLY A 399 -10.08 -10.63 8.93
CA GLY A 399 -10.12 -10.23 7.52
C GLY A 399 -11.18 -9.18 7.18
N VAL A 400 -12.19 -8.97 8.03
CA VAL A 400 -13.31 -8.06 7.74
C VAL A 400 -12.86 -6.58 7.66
N PRO A 401 -12.12 -6.02 8.62
CA PRO A 401 -11.63 -4.65 8.52
C PRO A 401 -10.72 -4.40 7.30
N PRO A 402 -9.76 -5.26 6.94
CA PRO A 402 -9.00 -5.11 5.70
C PRO A 402 -9.86 -5.12 4.43
N ALA A 403 -10.89 -5.97 4.38
CA ALA A 403 -11.81 -6.04 3.24
C ALA A 403 -12.58 -4.72 3.06
N ILE A 404 -13.18 -4.20 4.12
CA ILE A 404 -13.86 -2.90 4.13
C ILE A 404 -12.88 -1.76 3.82
N SER A 405 -11.68 -1.82 4.41
CA SER A 405 -10.62 -0.82 4.22
C SER A 405 -10.21 -0.68 2.75
N THR A 406 -10.14 -1.79 2.00
CA THR A 406 -9.78 -1.76 0.56
C THR A 406 -10.72 -0.86 -0.23
N VAL A 407 -12.00 -0.91 0.06
CA VAL A 407 -13.04 -0.10 -0.59
C VAL A 407 -12.97 1.36 -0.08
N ILE A 408 -13.02 1.53 1.23
CA ILE A 408 -13.14 2.87 1.85
C ILE A 408 -11.94 3.75 1.53
N MET A 409 -10.71 3.23 1.68
CA MET A 409 -9.52 4.02 1.36
C MET A 409 -9.47 4.43 -0.12
N SER A 410 -9.93 3.54 -1.01
CA SER A 410 -9.94 3.81 -2.45
C SER A 410 -10.95 4.91 -2.79
N LEU A 411 -12.18 4.80 -2.27
CA LEU A 411 -13.23 5.82 -2.48
C LEU A 411 -12.83 7.16 -1.88
N MET A 412 -12.30 7.19 -0.65
CA MET A 412 -11.84 8.41 0.00
C MET A 412 -10.67 9.06 -0.74
N GLY A 413 -9.65 8.25 -1.13
CA GLY A 413 -8.50 8.75 -1.89
C GLY A 413 -8.92 9.40 -3.21
N PHE A 414 -9.77 8.73 -3.99
CA PHE A 414 -10.25 9.30 -5.26
C PHE A 414 -11.25 10.44 -5.08
N SER A 415 -12.01 10.50 -3.98
CA SER A 415 -12.81 11.68 -3.62
C SER A 415 -11.91 12.89 -3.38
N LEU A 416 -10.78 12.72 -2.68
CA LEU A 416 -9.78 13.76 -2.50
C LEU A 416 -9.14 14.20 -3.82
N VAL A 417 -8.90 13.26 -4.76
CA VAL A 417 -8.43 13.61 -6.12
C VAL A 417 -9.44 14.58 -6.77
N LEU A 418 -10.72 14.25 -6.76
CA LEU A 418 -11.77 15.12 -7.34
C LEU A 418 -11.85 16.49 -6.67
N LEU A 419 -11.72 16.54 -5.35
CA LEU A 419 -11.74 17.79 -4.60
C LEU A 419 -10.52 18.67 -4.90
N TRP A 420 -9.34 18.09 -4.93
CA TRP A 420 -8.10 18.86 -5.13
C TRP A 420 -7.82 19.23 -6.57
N THR A 421 -8.36 18.49 -7.54
CA THR A 421 -8.27 18.86 -8.97
C THR A 421 -9.23 19.99 -9.33
N LYS A 422 -10.46 19.98 -8.79
CA LYS A 422 -11.43 21.08 -8.99
C LYS A 422 -10.92 22.43 -8.46
N GLY A 423 -10.16 22.43 -7.37
CA GLY A 423 -9.58 23.66 -6.81
C GLY A 423 -8.42 24.26 -7.58
N LYS A 424 -8.00 23.63 -8.70
CA LYS A 424 -6.93 24.11 -9.59
C LYS A 424 -7.45 24.71 -10.90
N GLN A 425 -8.72 24.50 -11.23
CA GLN A 425 -9.46 25.16 -12.31
C GLN A 425 -10.03 26.48 -11.82
#